data_cd6efdc356d46a25ef9197bec1b57c1d
#
_entry.id   cd6efdc356d46a25ef9197bec1b57c1d
#
_cell.length_a   1.000
_cell.length_b   1.000
_cell.length_c   1.000
_cell.angle_alpha   90.00
_cell.angle_beta   90.00
_cell.angle_gamma   90.00
#
_symmetry.space_group_name_H-M   'P 1'
#
loop_
_entity.id
_entity.type
_entity.pdbx_description
1 polymer ?
#
loop_
_entity_poly.entity_id
_entity_poly.type
_entity_poly.pdbx_seq_one_letter_code
_entity_poly.pdbx_strand_id
1 'polypeptide(L)'
;MRPGRLRTCLAGLAVTVLLAGPALAQGGASPREWRTPPPGDVLRGQALYQARCTACHAVDGNQVGPAHRGVMGRRVGSLQGYRYSDELAQSRLRWTPQTLNTWLQDPEELVAGQRMGFQVDDAQERADLIAWLATLK
;
A
#
# COMPACT_ATOMS: atom_id res chain seq x y z
N MET A 1 -16.48 66.62 58.80
CA MET A 1 -17.31 65.40 58.75
C MET A 1 -17.88 65.20 57.37
N ARG A 2 -17.39 64.26 56.57
CA ARG A 2 -17.90 63.87 55.22
C ARG A 2 -18.07 62.36 55.20
N PRO A 3 -19.23 61.82 54.85
CA PRO A 3 -19.45 60.35 54.75
C PRO A 3 -18.85 59.78 53.51
N GLY A 4 -18.20 58.65 53.65
CA GLY A 4 -17.60 57.88 52.59
C GLY A 4 -18.67 57.17 51.73
N ARG A 5 -18.46 57.15 50.40
CA ARG A 5 -19.27 56.40 49.45
C ARG A 5 -18.71 55.01 49.31
N LEU A 6 -19.50 54.01 49.72
CA LEU A 6 -19.25 52.62 49.35
C LEU A 6 -19.42 52.45 47.85
N ARG A 7 -18.38 51.96 47.17
CA ARG A 7 -18.46 51.49 45.78
C ARG A 7 -18.63 49.97 45.78
N THR A 8 -19.81 49.53 45.44
CA THR A 8 -20.13 48.13 45.25
C THR A 8 -19.52 47.68 43.90
N CYS A 9 -18.48 46.83 43.92
CA CYS A 9 -17.99 46.16 42.72
C CYS A 9 -18.86 44.94 42.44
N LEU A 10 -19.65 44.97 41.37
CA LEU A 10 -20.33 43.83 40.79
C LEU A 10 -19.30 43.06 39.97
N ALA A 11 -18.86 41.90 40.49
CA ALA A 11 -18.07 40.94 39.75
C ALA A 11 -18.98 40.16 38.79
N GLY A 12 -18.90 40.46 37.50
CA GLY A 12 -19.57 39.69 36.45
C GLY A 12 -18.83 38.37 36.21
N LEU A 13 -19.46 37.25 36.54
CA LEU A 13 -19.01 35.92 36.10
C LEU A 13 -19.27 35.76 34.61
N ALA A 14 -18.20 35.80 33.82
CA ALA A 14 -18.27 35.39 32.40
C ALA A 14 -18.23 33.87 32.36
N VAL A 15 -19.37 33.25 32.03
CA VAL A 15 -19.45 31.80 31.72
C VAL A 15 -18.93 31.60 30.30
N THR A 16 -17.71 31.11 30.17
CA THR A 16 -17.17 30.71 28.88
C THR A 16 -17.69 29.30 28.51
N VAL A 17 -18.68 29.23 27.66
CA VAL A 17 -19.18 27.96 27.10
C VAL A 17 -18.16 27.49 26.05
N LEU A 18 -17.36 26.48 26.40
CA LEU A 18 -16.51 25.74 25.48
C LEU A 18 -17.41 24.83 24.63
N LEU A 19 -17.69 25.24 23.41
CA LEU A 19 -18.30 24.36 22.39
C LEU A 19 -17.24 23.37 21.91
N ALA A 20 -17.25 22.17 22.50
CA ALA A 20 -16.49 21.04 21.95
C ALA A 20 -17.15 20.60 20.63
N GLY A 21 -16.60 21.05 19.51
CA GLY A 21 -16.98 20.56 18.18
C GLY A 21 -16.66 19.06 18.04
N PRO A 22 -17.46 18.30 17.25
CA PRO A 22 -17.13 16.90 17.00
C PRO A 22 -15.78 16.83 16.27
N ALA A 23 -14.80 16.18 16.90
CA ALA A 23 -13.56 15.81 16.24
C ALA A 23 -13.90 14.84 15.10
N LEU A 24 -13.79 15.33 13.86
CA LEU A 24 -13.84 14.45 12.69
C LEU A 24 -12.65 13.50 12.82
N ALA A 25 -12.93 12.25 13.19
CA ALA A 25 -11.95 11.19 13.17
C ALA A 25 -11.47 11.06 11.72
N GLN A 26 -10.29 11.60 11.43
CA GLN A 26 -9.59 11.31 10.17
C GLN A 26 -9.22 9.84 10.24
N GLY A 27 -9.93 9.03 9.45
CA GLY A 27 -9.68 7.60 9.30
C GLY A 27 -8.33 7.38 8.62
N GLY A 28 -7.26 7.63 9.36
CA GLY A 28 -5.93 7.14 8.98
C GLY A 28 -5.95 5.63 9.16
N ALA A 29 -5.80 4.87 8.09
CA ALA A 29 -5.64 3.43 8.15
C ALA A 29 -4.55 3.07 9.17
N SER A 30 -4.87 2.19 10.11
CA SER A 30 -3.90 1.80 11.14
C SER A 30 -2.75 1.00 10.50
N PRO A 31 -1.51 1.08 11.03
CA PRO A 31 -0.35 0.34 10.46
C PRO A 31 -0.54 -1.19 10.36
N ARG A 32 -1.58 -1.75 10.97
CA ARG A 32 -1.93 -3.18 10.89
C ARG A 32 -2.80 -3.54 9.68
N GLU A 33 -3.52 -2.59 9.12
CA GLU A 33 -4.41 -2.79 7.96
C GLU A 33 -3.64 -3.16 6.68
N TRP A 34 -2.37 -2.81 6.61
CA TRP A 34 -1.46 -3.12 5.50
C TRP A 34 -1.06 -4.59 5.39
N ARG A 35 -1.23 -5.37 6.45
CA ARG A 35 -0.76 -6.76 6.50
C ARG A 35 -1.69 -7.74 5.82
N THR A 36 -2.95 -7.36 5.65
CA THR A 36 -3.92 -8.17 4.91
C THR A 36 -4.44 -7.31 3.77
N PRO A 37 -4.04 -7.58 2.53
CA PRO A 37 -4.59 -6.89 1.36
C PRO A 37 -6.12 -7.01 1.36
N PRO A 38 -6.86 -5.98 0.88
CA PRO A 38 -8.29 -6.10 0.68
C PRO A 38 -8.60 -7.24 -0.30
N PRO A 39 -9.84 -7.76 -0.34
CA PRO A 39 -10.22 -8.74 -1.37
C PRO A 39 -10.00 -8.16 -2.76
N GLY A 40 -9.28 -8.88 -3.61
CA GLY A 40 -8.98 -8.46 -4.97
C GLY A 40 -10.03 -8.96 -5.97
N ASP A 41 -10.28 -8.17 -7.01
CA ASP A 41 -11.13 -8.52 -8.15
C ASP A 41 -10.28 -8.95 -9.34
N VAL A 42 -10.51 -10.15 -9.86
CA VAL A 42 -9.71 -10.74 -10.95
C VAL A 42 -9.85 -9.96 -12.25
N LEU A 43 -11.06 -9.48 -12.58
CA LEU A 43 -11.30 -8.79 -13.85
C LEU A 43 -10.68 -7.39 -13.85
N ARG A 44 -10.79 -6.66 -12.73
CA ARG A 44 -10.08 -5.38 -12.56
C ARG A 44 -8.57 -5.60 -12.59
N GLY A 45 -8.07 -6.64 -11.92
CA GLY A 45 -6.66 -7.00 -11.94
C GLY A 45 -6.14 -7.31 -13.34
N GLN A 46 -6.91 -8.01 -14.17
CA GLN A 46 -6.59 -8.24 -15.58
C GLN A 46 -6.48 -6.94 -16.37
N ALA A 47 -7.45 -6.05 -16.22
CA ALA A 47 -7.43 -4.76 -16.89
C ALA A 47 -6.24 -3.89 -16.47
N LEU A 48 -5.95 -3.85 -15.15
CA LEU A 48 -4.78 -3.14 -14.61
C LEU A 48 -3.46 -3.73 -15.13
N TYR A 49 -3.36 -5.05 -15.19
CA TYR A 49 -2.17 -5.72 -15.75
C TYR A 49 -1.94 -5.34 -17.21
N GLN A 50 -2.99 -5.39 -18.03
CA GLN A 50 -2.91 -4.99 -19.44
C GLN A 50 -2.48 -3.53 -19.59
N ALA A 51 -2.99 -2.64 -18.73
CA ALA A 51 -2.69 -1.22 -18.81
C ALA A 51 -1.29 -0.85 -18.32
N ARG A 52 -0.75 -1.55 -17.33
CA ARG A 52 0.44 -1.09 -16.59
C ARG A 52 1.63 -2.06 -16.61
N CYS A 53 1.41 -3.34 -16.85
CA CYS A 53 2.46 -4.36 -16.73
C CYS A 53 3.00 -4.85 -18.10
N THR A 54 2.15 -4.83 -19.14
CA THR A 54 2.49 -5.43 -20.44
C THR A 54 3.56 -4.69 -21.22
N ALA A 55 3.87 -3.45 -20.85
CA ALA A 55 5.02 -2.73 -21.42
C ALA A 55 6.36 -3.41 -21.11
N CYS A 56 6.44 -4.12 -19.96
CA CYS A 56 7.67 -4.76 -19.50
C CYS A 56 7.53 -6.29 -19.30
N HIS A 57 6.33 -6.80 -19.09
CA HIS A 57 6.07 -8.19 -18.77
C HIS A 57 5.07 -8.83 -19.74
N ALA A 58 5.19 -10.14 -19.97
CA ALA A 58 4.14 -10.94 -20.58
C ALA A 58 3.74 -12.08 -19.65
N VAL A 59 2.62 -12.72 -19.96
CA VAL A 59 2.19 -13.92 -19.22
C VAL A 59 3.14 -15.07 -19.51
N ASP A 60 3.45 -15.34 -20.78
CA ASP A 60 4.13 -16.55 -21.22
C ASP A 60 5.58 -16.35 -21.69
N GLY A 61 6.04 -15.12 -21.78
CA GLY A 61 7.37 -14.83 -22.33
C GLY A 61 8.15 -13.82 -21.49
N ASN A 62 9.47 -14.02 -21.37
CA ASN A 62 10.35 -13.03 -20.81
C ASN A 62 10.48 -11.84 -21.78
N GLN A 63 10.43 -10.62 -21.22
CA GLN A 63 10.65 -9.37 -21.94
C GLN A 63 11.68 -8.52 -21.16
N VAL A 64 11.42 -7.24 -20.95
CA VAL A 64 12.20 -6.40 -20.01
C VAL A 64 12.17 -7.00 -18.61
N GLY A 65 10.99 -7.48 -18.19
CA GLY A 65 10.76 -8.27 -16.98
C GLY A 65 10.51 -9.75 -17.26
N PRO A 66 10.49 -10.59 -16.22
CA PRO A 66 10.22 -12.02 -16.35
C PRO A 66 8.75 -12.29 -16.66
N ALA A 67 8.49 -13.47 -17.25
CA ALA A 67 7.14 -13.97 -17.47
C ALA A 67 6.39 -14.24 -16.16
N HIS A 68 5.07 -14.04 -16.16
CA HIS A 68 4.25 -14.14 -14.96
C HIS A 68 3.48 -15.46 -14.80
N ARG A 69 3.40 -16.31 -15.83
CA ARG A 69 2.75 -17.64 -15.68
C ARG A 69 3.39 -18.42 -14.54
N GLY A 70 2.56 -18.94 -13.63
CA GLY A 70 3.01 -19.67 -12.45
C GLY A 70 3.80 -18.83 -11.44
N VAL A 71 3.63 -17.51 -11.43
CA VAL A 71 4.34 -16.64 -10.49
C VAL A 71 3.97 -16.94 -9.03
N MET A 72 2.67 -17.19 -8.77
CA MET A 72 2.21 -17.46 -7.41
C MET A 72 2.82 -18.74 -6.86
N GLY A 73 3.46 -18.66 -5.69
CA GLY A 73 4.15 -19.77 -5.03
C GLY A 73 5.58 -20.01 -5.53
N ARG A 74 5.98 -19.47 -6.67
CA ARG A 74 7.34 -19.60 -7.23
C ARG A 74 8.36 -18.89 -6.33
N ARG A 75 9.58 -19.43 -6.22
CA ARG A 75 10.68 -18.75 -5.54
C ARG A 75 11.02 -17.46 -6.29
N VAL A 76 11.25 -16.38 -5.57
CA VAL A 76 11.70 -15.11 -6.14
C VAL A 76 13.02 -15.33 -6.89
N GLY A 77 13.17 -14.70 -8.06
CA GLY A 77 14.38 -14.78 -8.85
C GLY A 77 14.68 -16.14 -9.47
N SER A 78 13.71 -17.07 -9.58
CA SER A 78 13.98 -18.45 -9.99
C SER A 78 13.47 -18.86 -11.37
N LEU A 79 12.79 -17.97 -12.10
CA LEU A 79 12.31 -18.33 -13.44
C LEU A 79 13.50 -18.54 -14.38
N GLN A 80 13.55 -19.69 -15.02
CA GLN A 80 14.63 -20.00 -15.94
C GLN A 80 14.57 -19.13 -17.20
N GLY A 81 15.72 -18.87 -17.80
CA GLY A 81 15.82 -18.07 -19.03
C GLY A 81 15.62 -16.56 -18.83
N TYR A 82 15.53 -16.07 -17.57
CA TYR A 82 15.52 -14.65 -17.27
C TYR A 82 16.71 -14.25 -16.38
N ARG A 83 17.38 -13.15 -16.73
CA ARG A 83 18.55 -12.64 -16.00
C ARG A 83 18.12 -11.66 -14.91
N TYR A 84 17.97 -12.14 -13.71
CA TYR A 84 17.68 -11.34 -12.52
C TYR A 84 18.90 -10.51 -12.06
N SER A 85 18.66 -9.54 -11.16
CA SER A 85 19.73 -8.99 -10.33
C SER A 85 20.24 -10.08 -9.38
N ASP A 86 21.48 -9.90 -8.87
CA ASP A 86 22.10 -10.89 -7.98
C ASP A 86 21.29 -11.04 -6.68
N GLU A 87 20.74 -9.95 -6.18
CA GLU A 87 19.90 -9.90 -4.97
C GLU A 87 18.62 -10.71 -5.14
N LEU A 88 17.92 -10.54 -6.28
CA LEU A 88 16.74 -11.35 -6.58
C LEU A 88 17.08 -12.82 -6.80
N ALA A 89 18.16 -13.13 -7.52
CA ALA A 89 18.58 -14.50 -7.80
C ALA A 89 18.96 -15.26 -6.52
N GLN A 90 19.53 -14.56 -5.52
CA GLN A 90 19.93 -15.12 -4.23
C GLN A 90 18.78 -15.13 -3.21
N SER A 91 17.65 -14.49 -3.50
CA SER A 91 16.50 -14.42 -2.59
C SER A 91 15.95 -15.81 -2.27
N ARG A 92 15.60 -16.03 -1.01
CA ARG A 92 14.92 -17.24 -0.53
C ARG A 92 13.42 -17.07 -0.39
N LEU A 93 12.90 -15.88 -0.69
CA LEU A 93 11.48 -15.58 -0.62
C LEU A 93 10.69 -16.34 -1.68
N ARG A 94 9.40 -16.46 -1.45
CA ARG A 94 8.42 -16.94 -2.43
C ARG A 94 7.40 -15.86 -2.72
N TRP A 95 6.88 -15.87 -3.92
CA TRP A 95 5.78 -15.03 -4.31
C TRP A 95 4.49 -15.53 -3.64
N THR A 96 4.11 -14.88 -2.57
CA THR A 96 2.82 -15.03 -1.88
C THR A 96 2.01 -13.76 -2.08
N PRO A 97 0.71 -13.74 -1.76
CA PRO A 97 -0.06 -12.48 -1.78
C PRO A 97 0.61 -11.37 -0.97
N GLN A 98 1.20 -11.71 0.18
CA GLN A 98 1.86 -10.75 1.06
C GLN A 98 3.16 -10.20 0.44
N THR A 99 4.04 -11.07 -0.06
CA THR A 99 5.30 -10.63 -0.68
C THR A 99 5.06 -9.89 -1.98
N LEU A 100 4.03 -10.28 -2.77
CA LEU A 100 3.62 -9.52 -3.95
C LEU A 100 3.05 -8.16 -3.59
N ASN A 101 2.28 -8.04 -2.50
CA ASN A 101 1.79 -6.74 -2.04
C ASN A 101 2.95 -5.80 -1.67
N THR A 102 3.92 -6.27 -0.88
CA THR A 102 5.12 -5.49 -0.55
C THR A 102 5.92 -5.14 -1.81
N TRP A 103 6.13 -6.11 -2.70
CA TRP A 103 6.85 -5.90 -3.96
C TRP A 103 6.18 -4.87 -4.86
N LEU A 104 4.87 -4.91 -5.02
CA LEU A 104 4.14 -3.96 -5.85
C LEU A 104 4.06 -2.57 -5.21
N GLN A 105 4.09 -2.50 -3.88
CA GLN A 105 4.11 -1.24 -3.16
C GLN A 105 5.49 -0.57 -3.24
N ASP A 106 6.53 -1.32 -2.91
CA ASP A 106 7.92 -0.88 -2.97
C ASP A 106 8.85 -2.08 -3.19
N PRO A 107 9.29 -2.31 -4.43
CA PRO A 107 10.20 -3.41 -4.73
C PRO A 107 11.52 -3.34 -3.98
N GLU A 108 12.01 -2.13 -3.69
CA GLU A 108 13.28 -1.92 -2.99
C GLU A 108 13.18 -2.27 -1.50
N GLU A 109 11.99 -2.09 -0.89
CA GLU A 109 11.72 -2.53 0.49
C GLU A 109 11.79 -4.06 0.60
N LEU A 110 11.29 -4.79 -0.39
CA LEU A 110 11.29 -6.25 -0.36
C LEU A 110 12.66 -6.85 -0.65
N VAL A 111 13.35 -6.33 -1.67
CA VAL A 111 14.68 -6.80 -2.11
C VAL A 111 15.49 -5.61 -2.60
N ALA A 112 16.31 -5.05 -1.73
CA ALA A 112 17.21 -3.95 -2.07
C ALA A 112 18.18 -4.35 -3.22
N GLY A 113 18.38 -3.47 -4.19
CA GLY A 113 19.23 -3.73 -5.37
C GLY A 113 18.52 -4.43 -6.52
N GLN A 114 17.20 -4.57 -6.45
CA GLN A 114 16.37 -5.07 -7.54
C GLN A 114 16.35 -4.07 -8.72
N ARG A 115 15.70 -4.42 -9.86
CA ARG A 115 15.70 -3.60 -11.09
C ARG A 115 14.33 -3.18 -11.58
N MET A 116 13.26 -3.46 -10.85
CA MET A 116 11.90 -3.05 -11.20
C MET A 116 11.60 -1.67 -10.61
N GLY A 117 11.74 -0.62 -11.40
CA GLY A 117 11.46 0.76 -10.99
C GLY A 117 9.98 1.15 -11.06
N PHE A 118 9.04 0.22 -10.80
CA PHE A 118 7.60 0.46 -10.91
C PHE A 118 6.90 0.13 -9.60
N GLN A 119 5.97 1.00 -9.16
CA GLN A 119 5.22 0.88 -7.92
C GLN A 119 3.72 1.05 -8.19
N VAL A 120 2.90 0.49 -7.31
CA VAL A 120 1.45 0.61 -7.30
C VAL A 120 1.02 1.11 -5.93
N ASP A 121 0.72 2.39 -5.81
CA ASP A 121 0.44 3.05 -4.51
C ASP A 121 -0.90 2.62 -3.91
N ASP A 122 -1.91 2.40 -4.76
CA ASP A 122 -3.25 2.03 -4.33
C ASP A 122 -3.32 0.58 -3.87
N ALA A 123 -3.77 0.36 -2.64
CA ALA A 123 -3.84 -0.97 -2.02
C ALA A 123 -4.88 -1.88 -2.69
N GLN A 124 -5.99 -1.31 -3.21
CA GLN A 124 -7.01 -2.09 -3.90
C GLN A 124 -6.51 -2.54 -5.27
N GLU A 125 -5.81 -1.67 -6.02
CA GLU A 125 -5.19 -2.04 -7.29
C GLU A 125 -4.16 -3.16 -7.11
N ARG A 126 -3.35 -3.11 -6.04
CA ARG A 126 -2.42 -4.21 -5.72
C ARG A 126 -3.17 -5.52 -5.44
N ALA A 127 -4.24 -5.46 -4.66
CA ALA A 127 -5.05 -6.64 -4.36
C ALA A 127 -5.68 -7.24 -5.62
N ASP A 128 -6.20 -6.41 -6.52
CA ASP A 128 -6.79 -6.81 -7.79
C ASP A 128 -5.74 -7.47 -8.70
N LEU A 129 -4.56 -6.85 -8.85
CA LEU A 129 -3.42 -7.42 -9.59
C LEU A 129 -2.99 -8.77 -9.03
N ILE A 130 -2.88 -8.91 -7.71
CA ILE A 130 -2.50 -10.17 -7.05
C ILE A 130 -3.55 -11.25 -7.29
N ALA A 131 -4.84 -10.89 -7.21
CA ALA A 131 -5.93 -11.82 -7.50
C ALA A 131 -5.85 -12.37 -8.93
N TRP A 132 -5.59 -11.50 -9.92
CA TRP A 132 -5.43 -11.92 -11.31
C TRP A 132 -4.15 -12.76 -11.52
N LEU A 133 -3.00 -12.33 -10.97
CA LEU A 133 -1.74 -13.07 -11.05
C LEU A 133 -1.86 -14.50 -10.46
N ALA A 134 -2.70 -14.68 -9.45
CA ALA A 134 -2.95 -16.00 -8.86
C ALA A 134 -3.71 -16.95 -9.78
N THR A 135 -4.38 -16.45 -10.82
CA THR A 135 -5.06 -17.29 -11.84
C THR A 135 -4.11 -17.83 -12.90
N LEU A 136 -2.91 -17.25 -13.04
CA LEU A 136 -1.92 -17.63 -14.06
C LEU A 136 -1.15 -18.90 -13.65
N LYS A 137 -1.73 -20.06 -13.92
CA LYS A 137 -1.13 -21.38 -13.62
C LYS A 137 -0.42 -21.95 -14.84
#